data_325fe0efcc52d467daa27456c7f5ce6d
#
_entry.id   325fe0efcc52d467daa27456c7f5ce6d
#
_cell.length_a   1.000
_cell.length_b   1.000
_cell.length_c   1.000
_cell.angle_alpha   90.00
_cell.angle_beta   90.00
_cell.angle_gamma   90.00
#
_symmetry.space_group_name_H-M   'P 1'
#
loop_
_entity.id
_entity.type
_entity.pdbx_description
1 polymer ?
#
loop_
_entity_poly.entity_id
_entity_poly.type
_entity_poly.pdbx_seq_one_letter_code
_entity_poly.pdbx_strand_id
1 'polypeptide(L)'
;MKTAFLLLLIGNSLLIAAQTETEIRSHYQNINKHITESKEQGFEGSLYCNTKTTNKNGKSWPAVGIYTETTDFWYDDPPDHLPASERNPKNVLLKINISRRSSHLMSNEEYLYKDGKLLFFYSHEGEEGNEWETRIYFNNKGVAFKSSVKANSKELTTKDFLTEEYKDFKPNPVSIMAEAKKLQDLFVKSM
;
A
#
# COMPACT_ATOMS: atom_id res chain seq x y z
N MET A 1 -42.66 50.63 6.17
CA MET A 1 -41.86 49.63 6.95
C MET A 1 -41.48 48.51 6.03
N LYS A 2 -40.20 48.44 5.64
CA LYS A 2 -39.65 47.36 4.78
C LYS A 2 -38.84 46.43 5.68
N THR A 3 -39.38 45.22 5.92
CA THR A 3 -38.71 44.18 6.72
C THR A 3 -37.71 43.46 5.82
N ALA A 4 -36.43 43.65 6.07
CA ALA A 4 -35.34 42.90 5.40
C ALA A 4 -35.24 41.52 6.05
N PHE A 5 -35.45 40.46 5.25
CA PHE A 5 -35.25 39.05 5.63
C PHE A 5 -33.80 38.71 5.39
N LEU A 6 -33.01 38.62 6.44
CA LEU A 6 -31.60 38.20 6.40
C LEU A 6 -31.54 36.69 6.36
N LEU A 7 -31.30 36.11 5.17
CA LEU A 7 -31.03 34.68 5.00
C LEU A 7 -29.62 34.37 5.50
N LEU A 8 -29.54 33.73 6.67
CA LEU A 8 -28.31 33.19 7.21
C LEU A 8 -27.99 31.86 6.47
N LEU A 9 -27.13 31.91 5.45
CA LEU A 9 -26.55 30.73 4.83
C LEU A 9 -25.55 30.11 5.82
N ILE A 10 -25.99 29.11 6.58
CA ILE A 10 -25.09 28.24 7.36
C ILE A 10 -24.41 27.31 6.36
N GLY A 11 -23.23 27.70 5.91
CA GLY A 11 -22.34 26.85 5.17
C GLY A 11 -21.85 25.70 6.06
N ASN A 12 -22.45 24.53 5.94
CA ASN A 12 -21.89 23.29 6.48
C ASN A 12 -20.59 22.99 5.70
N SER A 13 -19.46 23.54 6.13
CA SER A 13 -18.15 23.06 5.76
C SER A 13 -18.00 21.68 6.40
N LEU A 14 -18.25 20.63 5.62
CA LEU A 14 -17.81 19.28 5.91
C LEU A 14 -16.26 19.35 6.01
N LEU A 15 -15.76 19.48 7.23
CA LEU A 15 -14.36 19.22 7.54
C LEU A 15 -14.12 17.74 7.24
N ILE A 16 -13.72 17.45 5.99
CA ILE A 16 -13.15 16.15 5.65
C ILE A 16 -11.84 16.11 6.40
N ALA A 17 -11.84 15.45 7.56
CA ALA A 17 -10.63 15.24 8.35
C ALA A 17 -9.59 14.59 7.42
N ALA A 18 -8.50 15.29 7.18
CA ALA A 18 -7.38 14.74 6.44
C ALA A 18 -6.78 13.63 7.30
N GLN A 19 -6.67 12.44 6.75
CA GLN A 19 -6.07 11.32 7.44
C GLN A 19 -4.61 11.65 7.77
N THR A 20 -4.23 11.52 9.02
CA THR A 20 -2.91 11.88 9.52
C THR A 20 -1.93 10.72 9.35
N GLU A 21 -0.64 11.02 9.30
CA GLU A 21 0.42 10.00 9.31
C GLU A 21 0.28 9.06 10.52
N THR A 22 -0.04 9.60 11.68
CA THR A 22 -0.19 8.83 12.93
C THR A 22 -1.33 7.80 12.81
N GLU A 23 -2.47 8.19 12.24
CA GLU A 23 -3.59 7.26 12.01
C GLU A 23 -3.23 6.16 11.01
N ILE A 24 -2.50 6.51 9.94
CA ILE A 24 -2.04 5.52 8.95
C ILE A 24 -1.04 4.55 9.60
N ARG A 25 -0.11 5.03 10.42
CA ARG A 25 0.86 4.19 11.15
C ARG A 25 0.15 3.25 12.14
N SER A 26 -0.83 3.75 12.87
CA SER A 26 -1.62 2.92 13.79
C SER A 26 -2.39 1.84 13.04
N HIS A 27 -3.01 2.19 11.91
CA HIS A 27 -3.70 1.22 11.05
C HIS A 27 -2.74 0.17 10.49
N TYR A 28 -1.57 0.56 10.01
CA TYR A 28 -0.52 -0.34 9.53
C TYR A 28 -0.07 -1.34 10.61
N GLN A 29 0.18 -0.86 11.83
CA GLN A 29 0.56 -1.72 12.95
C GLN A 29 -0.55 -2.72 13.30
N ASN A 30 -1.80 -2.26 13.32
CA ASN A 30 -2.95 -3.13 13.61
C ASN A 30 -3.10 -4.23 12.54
N ILE A 31 -3.03 -3.89 11.26
CA ILE A 31 -3.14 -4.88 10.18
C ILE A 31 -1.96 -5.87 10.23
N ASN A 32 -0.73 -5.43 10.47
CA ASN A 32 0.41 -6.32 10.61
C ASN A 32 0.27 -7.29 11.80
N LYS A 33 -0.30 -6.83 12.92
CA LYS A 33 -0.62 -7.67 14.06
C LYS A 33 -1.60 -8.78 13.66
N HIS A 34 -2.72 -8.43 13.02
CA HIS A 34 -3.71 -9.42 12.55
C HIS A 34 -3.13 -10.39 11.51
N ILE A 35 -2.24 -9.93 10.61
CA ILE A 35 -1.53 -10.79 9.67
C ILE A 35 -0.65 -11.80 10.41
N THR A 36 0.09 -11.35 11.44
CA THR A 36 0.95 -12.24 12.24
C THR A 36 0.11 -13.27 12.97
N GLU A 37 -0.94 -12.83 13.65
CA GLU A 37 -1.89 -13.72 14.35
C GLU A 37 -2.52 -14.74 13.40
N SER A 38 -2.97 -14.31 12.20
CA SER A 38 -3.55 -15.23 11.21
C SER A 38 -2.54 -16.25 10.67
N LYS A 39 -1.26 -15.87 10.52
CA LYS A 39 -0.20 -16.81 10.14
C LYS A 39 0.06 -17.87 11.23
N GLU A 40 -0.04 -17.48 12.50
CA GLU A 40 0.19 -18.37 13.64
C GLU A 40 -1.01 -19.29 13.91
N GLN A 41 -2.22 -18.78 13.76
CA GLN A 41 -3.48 -19.47 14.07
C GLN A 41 -4.00 -20.32 12.89
N GLY A 42 -3.51 -20.10 11.69
CA GLY A 42 -3.94 -20.81 10.47
C GLY A 42 -5.42 -20.57 10.17
N PHE A 43 -6.23 -21.59 10.12
CA PHE A 43 -7.66 -21.50 9.78
C PHE A 43 -8.51 -20.76 10.85
N GLU A 44 -8.02 -20.57 12.06
CA GLU A 44 -8.68 -19.80 13.13
C GLU A 44 -8.31 -18.30 13.08
N GLY A 45 -7.42 -17.90 12.19
CA GLY A 45 -7.01 -16.50 12.03
C GLY A 45 -8.12 -15.62 11.48
N SER A 46 -8.08 -14.33 11.83
CA SER A 46 -9.12 -13.36 11.47
C SER A 46 -9.06 -12.90 10.02
N LEU A 47 -7.94 -13.10 9.32
CA LEU A 47 -7.75 -12.62 7.96
C LEU A 47 -7.53 -13.77 6.98
N TYR A 48 -8.06 -13.60 5.78
CA TYR A 48 -7.78 -14.44 4.62
C TYR A 48 -6.54 -13.99 3.87
N CYS A 49 -5.87 -14.91 3.19
CA CYS A 49 -4.74 -14.62 2.33
C CYS A 49 -4.83 -15.39 1.02
N ASN A 50 -4.91 -14.67 -0.10
CA ASN A 50 -4.70 -15.25 -1.43
C ASN A 50 -3.25 -15.01 -1.85
N THR A 51 -2.52 -16.07 -2.20
CA THR A 51 -1.12 -15.98 -2.61
C THR A 51 -0.96 -16.34 -4.08
N LYS A 52 -0.33 -15.45 -4.83
CA LYS A 52 0.12 -15.69 -6.19
C LYS A 52 1.65 -15.84 -6.22
N THR A 53 2.14 -16.92 -6.81
CA THR A 53 3.59 -17.15 -6.95
C THR A 53 3.98 -17.31 -8.41
N THR A 54 4.99 -16.55 -8.84
CA THR A 54 5.63 -16.66 -10.15
C THR A 54 6.91 -17.47 -10.02
N ASN A 55 7.15 -18.41 -10.93
CA ASN A 55 8.32 -19.29 -10.93
C ASN A 55 8.57 -20.03 -9.60
N LYS A 56 7.50 -20.62 -9.05
CA LYS A 56 7.52 -21.37 -7.77
C LYS A 56 8.59 -22.46 -7.71
N ASN A 57 8.92 -23.07 -8.86
CA ASN A 57 9.95 -24.12 -8.96
C ASN A 57 11.38 -23.60 -9.05
N GLY A 58 11.60 -22.27 -9.06
CA GLY A 58 12.91 -21.64 -9.03
C GLY A 58 13.76 -21.88 -10.30
N LYS A 59 13.13 -22.10 -11.47
CA LYS A 59 13.87 -22.27 -12.71
C LYS A 59 14.61 -20.99 -13.08
N SER A 60 15.90 -21.14 -13.49
CA SER A 60 16.67 -20.00 -14.01
C SER A 60 16.14 -19.55 -15.37
N TRP A 61 15.91 -18.25 -15.53
CA TRP A 61 15.49 -17.63 -16.77
C TRP A 61 16.69 -17.07 -17.54
N PRO A 62 16.71 -17.14 -18.87
CA PRO A 62 17.79 -16.56 -19.66
C PRO A 62 17.96 -15.06 -19.33
N ALA A 63 19.21 -14.63 -19.18
CA ALA A 63 19.62 -13.24 -18.88
C ALA A 63 19.19 -12.69 -17.51
N VAL A 64 18.27 -13.32 -16.77
CA VAL A 64 17.74 -12.83 -15.49
C VAL A 64 18.23 -13.69 -14.32
N GLY A 65 18.59 -14.95 -14.57
CA GLY A 65 18.90 -15.91 -13.52
C GLY A 65 17.65 -16.44 -12.83
N ILE A 66 17.75 -16.74 -11.53
CA ILE A 66 16.59 -17.19 -10.74
C ILE A 66 15.80 -15.97 -10.33
N TYR A 67 14.62 -15.82 -10.93
CA TYR A 67 13.61 -14.82 -10.52
C TYR A 67 12.43 -15.53 -9.89
N THR A 68 12.02 -15.08 -8.72
CA THR A 68 10.79 -15.52 -8.06
C THR A 68 10.03 -14.32 -7.53
N GLU A 69 8.70 -14.38 -7.60
CA GLU A 69 7.83 -13.35 -7.03
C GLU A 69 6.68 -14.02 -6.29
N THR A 70 6.41 -13.54 -5.09
CA THR A 70 5.23 -13.91 -4.31
C THR A 70 4.45 -12.67 -3.98
N THR A 71 3.15 -12.68 -4.28
CA THR A 71 2.21 -11.61 -3.95
C THR A 71 1.15 -12.17 -3.02
N ASP A 72 1.08 -11.67 -1.79
CA ASP A 72 0.08 -12.01 -0.79
C ASP A 72 -0.96 -10.90 -0.71
N PHE A 73 -2.23 -11.24 -0.90
CA PHE A 73 -3.39 -10.36 -0.74
C PHE A 73 -4.07 -10.70 0.58
N TRP A 74 -3.95 -9.83 1.57
CA TRP A 74 -4.57 -9.96 2.89
C TRP A 74 -5.88 -9.20 2.91
N TYR A 75 -6.98 -9.89 3.26
CA TYR A 75 -8.33 -9.33 3.22
C TYR A 75 -9.20 -9.89 4.33
N ASP A 76 -10.30 -9.20 4.60
CA ASP A 76 -11.32 -9.55 5.58
C ASP A 76 -12.61 -10.00 4.88
N ASP A 77 -13.54 -10.56 5.62
CA ASP A 77 -14.88 -10.85 5.12
C ASP A 77 -15.65 -9.55 4.80
N PRO A 78 -16.44 -9.55 3.72
CA PRO A 78 -17.40 -8.47 3.54
C PRO A 78 -18.43 -8.51 4.68
N PRO A 79 -18.87 -7.34 5.22
CA PRO A 79 -19.86 -7.29 6.28
C PRO A 79 -21.11 -8.08 5.92
N ASP A 80 -21.51 -9.03 6.76
CA ASP A 80 -22.67 -9.94 6.52
C ASP A 80 -24.00 -9.21 6.35
N HIS A 81 -24.13 -8.02 6.98
CA HIS A 81 -25.34 -7.21 6.89
C HIS A 81 -25.52 -6.49 5.55
N LEU A 82 -24.50 -6.49 4.67
CA LEU A 82 -24.61 -5.87 3.35
C LEU A 82 -25.20 -6.85 2.34
N PRO A 83 -26.20 -6.44 1.53
CA PRO A 83 -26.64 -7.21 0.38
C PRO A 83 -25.47 -7.53 -0.56
N ALA A 84 -25.50 -8.66 -1.23
CA ALA A 84 -24.45 -9.08 -2.16
C ALA A 84 -24.13 -8.03 -3.25
N SER A 85 -25.16 -7.28 -3.69
CA SER A 85 -25.04 -6.19 -4.67
C SER A 85 -24.25 -4.97 -4.17
N GLU A 86 -24.13 -4.82 -2.83
CA GLU A 86 -23.43 -3.71 -2.18
C GLU A 86 -22.03 -4.09 -1.70
N ARG A 87 -21.69 -5.39 -1.77
CA ARG A 87 -20.36 -5.89 -1.38
C ARG A 87 -19.35 -5.56 -2.47
N ASN A 88 -18.49 -4.59 -2.20
CA ASN A 88 -17.39 -4.27 -3.10
C ASN A 88 -16.12 -5.01 -2.63
N PRO A 89 -15.61 -5.99 -3.41
CA PRO A 89 -14.41 -6.74 -3.03
C PRO A 89 -13.20 -5.85 -2.73
N LYS A 90 -13.12 -4.68 -3.35
CA LYS A 90 -12.02 -3.74 -3.08
C LYS A 90 -12.00 -3.22 -1.64
N ASN A 91 -13.15 -3.16 -0.98
CA ASN A 91 -13.26 -2.60 0.37
C ASN A 91 -12.75 -3.58 1.45
N VAL A 92 -12.71 -4.87 1.15
CA VAL A 92 -12.21 -5.90 2.09
C VAL A 92 -10.69 -6.11 2.00
N LEU A 93 -10.06 -5.63 0.93
CA LEU A 93 -8.61 -5.68 0.78
C LEU A 93 -7.95 -4.74 1.79
N LEU A 94 -7.07 -5.28 2.61
CA LEU A 94 -6.39 -4.57 3.70
C LEU A 94 -4.92 -4.31 3.39
N LYS A 95 -4.22 -5.32 2.86
CA LYS A 95 -2.80 -5.19 2.56
C LYS A 95 -2.37 -6.12 1.42
N ILE A 96 -1.44 -5.63 0.60
CA ILE A 96 -0.72 -6.47 -0.37
C ILE A 96 0.75 -6.44 0.01
N ASN A 97 1.35 -7.63 0.12
CA ASN A 97 2.79 -7.81 0.26
C ASN A 97 3.34 -8.46 -1.00
N ILE A 98 4.38 -7.89 -1.57
CA ILE A 98 5.09 -8.47 -2.71
C ILE A 98 6.52 -8.71 -2.29
N SER A 99 7.00 -9.94 -2.49
CA SER A 99 8.39 -10.31 -2.26
C SER A 99 8.98 -10.80 -3.56
N ARG A 100 10.05 -10.18 -4.02
CA ARG A 100 10.78 -10.55 -5.24
C ARG A 100 12.21 -10.92 -4.90
N ARG A 101 12.69 -11.93 -5.57
CA ARG A 101 14.10 -12.31 -5.56
C ARG A 101 14.58 -12.46 -6.99
N SER A 102 15.66 -11.77 -7.33
CA SER A 102 16.35 -11.89 -8.61
C SER A 102 17.84 -12.09 -8.34
N SER A 103 18.32 -13.33 -8.52
CA SER A 103 19.68 -13.73 -8.13
C SER A 103 19.98 -13.38 -6.66
N HIS A 104 20.77 -12.34 -6.40
CA HIS A 104 21.15 -11.85 -5.07
C HIS A 104 20.30 -10.67 -4.59
N LEU A 105 19.59 -10.00 -5.51
CA LEU A 105 18.76 -8.85 -5.17
C LEU A 105 17.43 -9.30 -4.57
N MET A 106 17.08 -8.75 -3.41
CA MET A 106 15.78 -8.91 -2.78
C MET A 106 15.03 -7.58 -2.80
N SER A 107 13.73 -7.66 -3.10
CA SER A 107 12.84 -6.51 -3.07
C SER A 107 11.54 -6.91 -2.38
N ASN A 108 11.09 -6.08 -1.44
CA ASN A 108 9.82 -6.22 -0.75
C ASN A 108 9.02 -4.95 -0.93
N GLU A 109 7.74 -5.09 -1.27
CA GLU A 109 6.80 -3.99 -1.38
C GLU A 109 5.56 -4.26 -0.54
N GLU A 110 5.01 -3.23 0.03
CA GLU A 110 3.80 -3.28 0.85
C GLU A 110 2.85 -2.15 0.46
N TYR A 111 1.60 -2.52 0.22
CA TYR A 111 0.51 -1.60 -0.12
C TYR A 111 -0.57 -1.74 0.94
N LEU A 112 -0.82 -0.71 1.73
CA LEU A 112 -1.83 -0.68 2.79
C LEU A 112 -3.10 0.01 2.28
N TYR A 113 -4.23 -0.66 2.44
CA TYR A 113 -5.53 -0.15 2.01
C TYR A 113 -6.48 0.08 3.19
N LYS A 114 -7.45 0.95 2.98
CA LYS A 114 -8.65 1.11 3.81
C LYS A 114 -9.80 1.57 2.93
N ASP A 115 -10.94 0.91 3.04
CA ASP A 115 -12.15 1.22 2.27
C ASP A 115 -11.89 1.32 0.75
N GLY A 116 -11.08 0.39 0.23
CA GLY A 116 -10.71 0.33 -1.18
C GLY A 116 -9.71 1.39 -1.65
N LYS A 117 -9.11 2.19 -0.75
CA LYS A 117 -8.17 3.27 -1.07
C LYS A 117 -6.78 2.95 -0.55
N LEU A 118 -5.75 3.18 -1.38
CA LEU A 118 -4.37 3.10 -0.94
C LEU A 118 -4.07 4.23 0.04
N LEU A 119 -3.54 3.89 1.21
CA LEU A 119 -3.14 4.84 2.25
C LEU A 119 -1.63 4.97 2.40
N PHE A 120 -0.91 3.86 2.18
CA PHE A 120 0.52 3.81 2.42
C PHE A 120 1.17 2.81 1.50
N PHE A 121 2.35 3.18 1.03
CA PHE A 121 3.27 2.34 0.31
C PHE A 121 4.61 2.30 1.03
N TYR A 122 5.19 1.10 1.09
CA TYR A 122 6.54 0.86 1.55
C TYR A 122 7.26 -0.03 0.56
N SER A 123 8.51 0.27 0.26
CA SER A 123 9.42 -0.67 -0.39
C SER A 123 10.75 -0.72 0.33
N HIS A 124 11.36 -1.89 0.31
CA HIS A 124 12.73 -2.13 0.72
C HIS A 124 13.39 -3.00 -0.34
N GLU A 125 14.48 -2.52 -0.88
CA GLU A 125 15.23 -3.18 -1.95
C GLU A 125 16.72 -3.17 -1.65
N GLY A 126 17.44 -4.15 -2.17
CA GLY A 126 18.88 -4.17 -2.12
C GLY A 126 19.47 -5.46 -1.58
N GLU A 127 20.75 -5.40 -1.34
CA GLU A 127 21.57 -6.39 -0.67
C GLU A 127 22.35 -5.73 0.47
N GLU A 128 22.91 -6.51 1.37
CA GLU A 128 23.65 -5.99 2.53
C GLU A 128 24.72 -4.97 2.11
N GLY A 129 24.64 -3.78 2.71
CA GLY A 129 25.53 -2.66 2.42
C GLY A 129 25.12 -1.78 1.22
N ASN A 130 24.04 -2.15 0.50
CA ASN A 130 23.51 -1.35 -0.61
C ASN A 130 21.98 -1.46 -0.64
N GLU A 131 21.34 -0.91 0.39
CA GLU A 131 19.90 -1.01 0.62
C GLU A 131 19.23 0.35 0.54
N TRP A 132 17.98 0.37 0.07
CA TRP A 132 17.14 1.56 0.13
C TRP A 132 15.70 1.24 0.49
N GLU A 133 15.10 2.19 1.17
CA GLU A 133 13.71 2.14 1.60
C GLU A 133 12.95 3.35 1.07
N THR A 134 11.74 3.12 0.61
CA THR A 134 10.81 4.19 0.22
C THR A 134 9.54 4.08 1.03
N ARG A 135 9.04 5.22 1.53
CA ARG A 135 7.74 5.35 2.21
C ARG A 135 6.94 6.46 1.58
N ILE A 136 5.67 6.19 1.24
CA ILE A 136 4.77 7.20 0.69
C ILE A 136 3.42 7.09 1.39
N TYR A 137 2.92 8.23 1.89
CA TYR A 137 1.63 8.35 2.56
C TYR A 137 0.66 9.08 1.65
N PHE A 138 -0.54 8.52 1.50
CA PHE A 138 -1.60 9.05 0.66
C PHE A 138 -2.79 9.48 1.52
N ASN A 139 -3.44 10.56 1.12
CA ASN A 139 -4.72 10.95 1.70
C ASN A 139 -5.88 10.17 1.05
N ASN A 140 -7.08 10.32 1.58
CA ASN A 140 -8.29 9.65 1.09
C ASN A 140 -8.72 10.05 -0.35
N LYS A 141 -8.05 11.05 -0.96
CA LYS A 141 -8.22 11.44 -2.36
C LYS A 141 -7.16 10.81 -3.28
N GLY A 142 -6.26 9.97 -2.73
CA GLY A 142 -5.18 9.34 -3.48
C GLY A 142 -4.01 10.29 -3.80
N VAL A 143 -3.91 11.43 -3.11
CA VAL A 143 -2.81 12.37 -3.28
C VAL A 143 -1.75 12.09 -2.21
N ALA A 144 -0.50 11.91 -2.63
CA ALA A 144 0.61 11.76 -1.71
C ALA A 144 0.86 13.09 -0.96
N PHE A 145 0.89 13.02 0.37
CA PHE A 145 1.13 14.21 1.21
C PHE A 145 2.48 14.13 1.95
N LYS A 146 3.08 12.94 2.02
CA LYS A 146 4.42 12.73 2.58
C LYS A 146 5.11 11.58 1.87
N SER A 147 6.41 11.75 1.62
CA SER A 147 7.30 10.68 1.17
C SER A 147 8.66 10.79 1.86
N SER A 148 9.33 9.67 2.06
CA SER A 148 10.72 9.60 2.50
C SER A 148 11.44 8.46 1.79
N VAL A 149 12.72 8.64 1.55
CA VAL A 149 13.63 7.63 1.00
C VAL A 149 14.87 7.58 1.87
N LYS A 150 15.31 6.37 2.19
CA LYS A 150 16.60 6.12 2.82
C LYS A 150 17.47 5.28 1.89
N ALA A 151 18.74 5.66 1.77
CA ALA A 151 19.77 4.86 1.11
C ALA A 151 20.85 4.54 2.15
N ASN A 152 21.08 3.26 2.42
CA ASN A 152 22.05 2.79 3.44
C ASN A 152 21.93 3.55 4.78
N SER A 153 20.70 3.67 5.31
CA SER A 153 20.37 4.41 6.52
C SER A 153 20.43 5.94 6.43
N LYS A 154 20.93 6.54 5.32
CA LYS A 154 20.89 7.99 5.09
C LYS A 154 19.51 8.38 4.60
N GLU A 155 18.83 9.29 5.30
CA GLU A 155 17.61 9.94 4.82
C GLU A 155 17.95 10.88 3.65
N LEU A 156 17.35 10.65 2.47
CA LEU A 156 17.57 11.49 1.29
C LEU A 156 16.68 12.73 1.30
N THR A 157 17.25 13.85 0.91
CA THR A 157 16.57 15.14 0.81
C THR A 157 16.27 15.48 -0.65
N THR A 158 15.46 16.53 -0.89
CA THR A 158 15.19 17.03 -2.24
C THR A 158 16.47 17.39 -3.01
N LYS A 159 17.53 17.80 -2.31
CA LYS A 159 18.83 18.13 -2.93
C LYS A 159 19.57 16.87 -3.39
N ASP A 160 19.49 15.80 -2.64
CA ASP A 160 20.13 14.53 -3.01
C ASP A 160 19.56 14.00 -4.33
N PHE A 161 18.24 14.13 -4.57
CA PHE A 161 17.60 13.72 -5.82
C PHE A 161 17.97 14.56 -7.06
N LEU A 162 18.78 15.61 -6.90
CA LEU A 162 19.35 16.39 -8.01
C LEU A 162 20.73 15.88 -8.42
N THR A 163 21.31 14.93 -7.69
CA THR A 163 22.62 14.36 -7.98
C THR A 163 22.48 13.13 -8.88
N GLU A 164 23.53 12.82 -9.64
CA GLU A 164 23.58 11.61 -10.48
C GLU A 164 23.45 10.31 -9.66
N GLU A 165 23.95 10.33 -8.42
CA GLU A 165 23.91 9.18 -7.50
C GLU A 165 22.49 8.82 -7.05
N TYR A 166 21.60 9.80 -6.83
CA TYR A 166 20.29 9.57 -6.19
C TYR A 166 19.08 10.00 -7.04
N LYS A 167 19.27 10.52 -8.26
CA LYS A 167 18.15 11.00 -9.10
C LYS A 167 17.09 9.95 -9.38
N ASP A 168 17.50 8.69 -9.55
CA ASP A 168 16.63 7.58 -9.90
C ASP A 168 15.84 7.03 -8.69
N PHE A 169 16.23 7.40 -7.47
CA PHE A 169 15.54 7.04 -6.23
C PHE A 169 14.39 7.98 -5.87
N LYS A 170 14.18 9.03 -6.66
CA LYS A 170 13.09 9.97 -6.40
C LYS A 170 11.74 9.27 -6.48
N PRO A 171 10.93 9.31 -5.39
CA PRO A 171 9.64 8.64 -5.37
C PRO A 171 8.71 9.15 -6.48
N ASN A 172 7.99 8.23 -7.11
CA ASN A 172 6.95 8.55 -8.09
C ASN A 172 5.57 8.07 -7.58
N PRO A 173 4.84 8.91 -6.81
CA PRO A 173 3.53 8.53 -6.27
C PRO A 173 2.49 8.17 -7.33
N VAL A 174 2.58 8.76 -8.53
CA VAL A 174 1.64 8.48 -9.63
C VAL A 174 1.81 7.06 -10.15
N SER A 175 3.07 6.63 -10.33
CA SER A 175 3.38 5.25 -10.73
C SER A 175 2.93 4.24 -9.68
N ILE A 176 3.18 4.54 -8.40
CA ILE A 176 2.75 3.68 -7.28
C ILE A 176 1.23 3.54 -7.22
N MET A 177 0.48 4.63 -7.39
CA MET A 177 -0.99 4.57 -7.46
C MET A 177 -1.50 3.76 -8.65
N ALA A 178 -0.85 3.87 -9.81
CA ALA A 178 -1.22 3.08 -10.99
C ALA A 178 -0.98 1.58 -10.76
N GLU A 179 0.13 1.22 -10.13
CA GLU A 179 0.44 -0.17 -9.79
C GLU A 179 -0.50 -0.71 -8.71
N ALA A 180 -0.74 0.06 -7.65
CA ALA A 180 -1.70 -0.29 -6.60
C ALA A 180 -3.10 -0.61 -7.16
N LYS A 181 -3.54 0.15 -8.18
CA LYS A 181 -4.82 -0.11 -8.86
C LYS A 181 -4.79 -1.43 -9.64
N LYS A 182 -3.72 -1.74 -10.38
CA LYS A 182 -3.58 -3.01 -11.10
C LYS A 182 -3.59 -4.21 -10.14
N LEU A 183 -2.89 -4.10 -9.03
CA LEU A 183 -2.86 -5.13 -7.99
C LEU A 183 -4.23 -5.33 -7.36
N GLN A 184 -4.96 -4.26 -7.07
CA GLN A 184 -6.32 -4.32 -6.56
C GLN A 184 -7.29 -4.95 -7.57
N ASP A 185 -7.15 -4.64 -8.87
CA ASP A 185 -7.95 -5.25 -9.94
C ASP A 185 -7.58 -6.74 -10.12
N LEU A 186 -6.32 -7.12 -9.89
CA LEU A 186 -5.88 -8.52 -9.86
C LEU A 186 -6.52 -9.28 -8.70
N PHE A 187 -6.52 -8.68 -7.49
CA PHE A 187 -7.20 -9.24 -6.31
C PHE A 187 -8.67 -9.52 -6.59
N VAL A 188 -9.42 -8.53 -7.11
CA VAL A 188 -10.85 -8.68 -7.43
C VAL A 188 -11.11 -9.83 -8.41
N LYS A 189 -10.19 -10.07 -9.36
CA LYS A 189 -10.31 -11.19 -10.31
C LYS A 189 -9.99 -12.55 -9.68
N SER A 190 -9.35 -12.57 -8.52
CA SER A 190 -8.98 -13.80 -7.81
C SER A 190 -10.01 -14.24 -6.78
N MET A 191 -10.99 -13.37 -6.47
CA MET A 191 -12.15 -13.63 -5.61
C MET A 191 -13.26 -14.36 -6.39
#